data_616af057e6b6fa88e850e8c077cf4856
#
_entry.id   616af057e6b6fa88e850e8c077cf4856
#
_cell.length_a   1.000
_cell.length_b   1.000
_cell.length_c   1.000
_cell.angle_alpha   90.00
_cell.angle_beta   90.00
_cell.angle_gamma   90.00
#
_symmetry.space_group_name_H-M   'P 1'
#
loop_
_entity.id
_entity.type
_entity.pdbx_description
1 polymer ?
#
loop_
_entity_poly.entity_id
_entity_poly.type
_entity_poly.pdbx_seq_one_letter_code
_entity_poly.pdbx_strand_id
1 'polypeptide(L)'
;MSLDEKYKQFVALKQYGPKHQVRMLAEDLIREYQAEPDEAFLLRMCDACTHKMDHMLWKRLVFPAMERRLDDDPKVVRALIKTVQNLYSDKEAWQRLGFITEMQLTQRLLELCPEDGWARQAKAAQLHRWLAYTIHEWPGGVLYGADGASMSECDEILSAVEELLRLDESGRSIALCQDVREKTLQYKKRLASSAG
;
A
#
# COMPACT_ATOMS: atom_id res chain seq x y z
N MET A 1 10.63 29.16 -13.78
CA MET A 1 10.61 28.38 -12.48
C MET A 1 10.38 26.93 -12.84
N SER A 2 11.19 26.01 -12.33
CA SER A 2 11.03 24.57 -12.61
C SER A 2 9.76 24.00 -11.97
N LEU A 3 9.29 22.81 -12.44
CA LEU A 3 8.16 22.11 -11.83
C LEU A 3 8.44 21.79 -10.35
N ASP A 4 9.67 21.41 -10.00
CA ASP A 4 10.07 21.13 -8.61
C ASP A 4 9.99 22.38 -7.70
N GLU A 5 10.41 23.54 -8.19
CA GLU A 5 10.30 24.81 -7.46
C GLU A 5 8.84 25.20 -7.24
N LYS A 6 8.00 25.08 -8.28
CA LYS A 6 6.56 25.32 -8.18
C LYS A 6 5.89 24.37 -7.20
N TYR A 7 6.26 23.08 -7.22
CA TYR A 7 5.70 22.11 -6.28
C TYR A 7 6.09 22.41 -4.83
N LYS A 8 7.36 22.78 -4.57
CA LYS A 8 7.79 23.25 -3.25
C LYS A 8 6.99 24.45 -2.78
N GLN A 9 6.78 25.44 -3.67
CA GLN A 9 5.95 26.61 -3.38
C GLN A 9 4.49 26.21 -3.08
N PHE A 10 3.93 25.29 -3.87
CA PHE A 10 2.59 24.74 -3.64
C PHE A 10 2.47 24.08 -2.26
N VAL A 11 3.42 23.23 -1.87
CA VAL A 11 3.41 22.55 -0.57
C VAL A 11 3.48 23.56 0.57
N ALA A 12 4.35 24.56 0.48
CA ALA A 12 4.46 25.62 1.47
C ALA A 12 3.18 26.46 1.57
N LEU A 13 2.59 26.85 0.43
CA LEU A 13 1.37 27.65 0.38
C LEU A 13 0.16 26.85 0.93
N LYS A 14 0.12 25.54 0.70
CA LYS A 14 -0.97 24.67 1.17
C LYS A 14 -1.07 24.63 2.69
N GLN A 15 0.02 24.83 3.41
CA GLN A 15 0.01 24.83 4.88
C GLN A 15 -0.65 26.08 5.47
N TYR A 16 -0.44 27.25 4.89
CA TYR A 16 -0.81 28.52 5.50
C TYR A 16 -1.46 29.53 4.54
N GLY A 17 -1.55 29.20 3.25
CA GLY A 17 -2.00 30.12 2.22
C GLY A 17 -3.52 30.12 1.99
N PRO A 18 -4.02 31.17 1.30
CA PRO A 18 -5.42 31.23 0.89
C PRO A 18 -5.77 30.12 -0.09
N LYS A 19 -6.90 29.44 0.12
CA LYS A 19 -7.35 28.29 -0.71
C LYS A 19 -7.38 28.58 -2.21
N HIS A 20 -7.75 29.81 -2.63
CA HIS A 20 -7.79 30.17 -4.04
C HIS A 20 -6.39 30.21 -4.68
N GLN A 21 -5.38 30.71 -3.95
CA GLN A 21 -3.99 30.74 -4.43
C GLN A 21 -3.39 29.34 -4.53
N VAL A 22 -3.67 28.48 -3.55
CA VAL A 22 -3.29 27.05 -3.58
C VAL A 22 -3.87 26.38 -4.83
N ARG A 23 -5.17 26.61 -5.10
CA ARG A 23 -5.84 26.04 -6.28
C ARG A 23 -5.24 26.57 -7.59
N MET A 24 -5.01 27.86 -7.70
CA MET A 24 -4.41 28.48 -8.90
C MET A 24 -3.02 27.87 -9.18
N LEU A 25 -2.19 27.73 -8.14
CA LEU A 25 -0.85 27.17 -8.30
C LEU A 25 -0.89 25.67 -8.67
N ALA A 26 -1.85 24.92 -8.15
CA ALA A 26 -2.04 23.53 -8.54
C ALA A 26 -2.49 23.42 -10.01
N GLU A 27 -3.42 24.27 -10.46
CA GLU A 27 -3.87 24.30 -11.86
C GLU A 27 -2.73 24.72 -12.82
N ASP A 28 -1.86 25.61 -12.38
CA ASP A 28 -0.68 26.03 -13.13
C ASP A 28 0.35 24.90 -13.27
N LEU A 29 0.62 24.18 -12.17
CA LEU A 29 1.45 22.97 -12.18
C LEU A 29 0.92 21.92 -13.15
N ILE A 30 -0.39 21.67 -13.12
CA ILE A 30 -1.04 20.69 -14.00
C ILE A 30 -0.88 21.10 -15.46
N ARG A 31 -1.15 22.37 -15.80
CA ARG A 31 -1.05 22.88 -17.16
C ARG A 31 0.38 22.78 -17.69
N GLU A 32 1.37 23.17 -16.89
CA GLU A 32 2.78 23.13 -17.29
C GLU A 32 3.27 21.70 -17.50
N TYR A 33 2.94 20.80 -16.57
CA TYR A 33 3.27 19.38 -16.73
C TYR A 33 2.60 18.77 -17.97
N GLN A 34 1.34 19.12 -18.26
CA GLN A 34 0.64 18.61 -19.45
C GLN A 34 1.23 19.13 -20.76
N ALA A 35 1.82 20.33 -20.76
CA ALA A 35 2.51 20.88 -21.91
C ALA A 35 3.86 20.21 -22.15
N GLU A 36 4.59 19.88 -21.09
CA GLU A 36 5.90 19.23 -21.13
C GLU A 36 6.00 18.17 -20.00
N PRO A 37 5.58 16.93 -20.26
CA PRO A 37 5.57 15.89 -19.25
C PRO A 37 6.98 15.51 -18.76
N ASP A 38 7.20 15.58 -17.43
CA ASP A 38 8.40 15.11 -16.73
C ASP A 38 8.04 13.99 -15.76
N GLU A 39 8.23 12.74 -16.19
CA GLU A 39 7.96 11.57 -15.34
C GLU A 39 8.84 11.54 -14.10
N ALA A 40 10.09 11.98 -14.18
CA ALA A 40 10.98 12.00 -13.04
C ALA A 40 10.46 12.98 -11.97
N PHE A 41 9.84 14.09 -12.37
CA PHE A 41 9.16 14.99 -11.46
C PHE A 41 8.00 14.29 -10.72
N LEU A 42 7.15 13.53 -11.43
CA LEU A 42 6.05 12.79 -10.78
C LEU A 42 6.57 11.79 -9.76
N LEU A 43 7.61 11.05 -10.08
CA LEU A 43 8.21 10.08 -9.16
C LEU A 43 8.77 10.78 -7.91
N ARG A 44 9.46 11.92 -8.08
CA ARG A 44 9.95 12.73 -6.94
C ARG A 44 8.81 13.24 -6.06
N MET A 45 7.69 13.68 -6.67
CA MET A 45 6.49 14.07 -5.91
C MET A 45 5.95 12.92 -5.06
N CYS A 46 5.89 11.71 -5.63
CA CYS A 46 5.43 10.52 -4.90
C CYS A 46 6.42 10.12 -3.81
N ASP A 47 7.73 10.21 -4.07
CA ASP A 47 8.77 9.92 -3.09
C ASP A 47 8.73 10.86 -1.88
N ALA A 48 8.37 12.12 -2.10
CA ALA A 48 8.21 13.10 -1.03
C ALA A 48 6.88 12.95 -0.25
N CYS A 49 5.95 12.11 -0.73
CA CYS A 49 4.67 11.91 -0.09
C CYS A 49 4.81 11.03 1.16
N THR A 50 4.42 11.53 2.33
CA THR A 50 4.48 10.78 3.59
C THR A 50 3.16 10.07 3.95
N HIS A 51 2.01 10.60 3.49
CA HIS A 51 0.69 10.03 3.79
C HIS A 51 -0.29 10.13 2.62
N LYS A 52 -0.64 11.34 2.24
CA LYS A 52 -1.62 11.61 1.19
C LYS A 52 -1.21 12.83 0.40
N MET A 53 -1.13 12.67 -0.90
CA MET A 53 -0.89 13.77 -1.83
C MET A 53 -2.13 14.64 -1.97
N ASP A 54 -1.96 15.86 -2.47
CA ASP A 54 -3.10 16.66 -2.90
C ASP A 54 -3.92 15.91 -3.94
N HIS A 55 -5.23 15.78 -3.71
CA HIS A 55 -6.09 14.93 -4.52
C HIS A 55 -6.18 15.41 -5.97
N MET A 56 -6.20 16.74 -6.20
CA MET A 56 -6.28 17.30 -7.56
C MET A 56 -5.00 17.01 -8.35
N LEU A 57 -3.82 17.21 -7.75
CA LEU A 57 -2.54 16.86 -8.37
C LEU A 57 -2.43 15.37 -8.61
N TRP A 58 -2.81 14.55 -7.61
CA TRP A 58 -2.77 13.10 -7.75
C TRP A 58 -3.68 12.62 -8.89
N LYS A 59 -4.95 13.03 -8.91
CA LYS A 59 -5.95 12.59 -9.91
C LYS A 59 -5.62 13.04 -11.33
N ARG A 60 -5.06 14.24 -11.50
CA ARG A 60 -4.85 14.84 -12.82
C ARG A 60 -3.44 14.68 -13.40
N LEU A 61 -2.44 14.42 -12.56
CA LEU A 61 -1.05 14.21 -13.00
C LEU A 61 -0.59 12.78 -12.74
N VAL A 62 -0.62 12.35 -11.47
CA VAL A 62 0.05 11.14 -11.01
C VAL A 62 -0.69 9.90 -11.49
N PHE A 63 -1.98 9.79 -11.20
CA PHE A 63 -2.76 8.59 -11.51
C PHE A 63 -2.79 8.25 -13.02
N PRO A 64 -3.05 9.21 -13.96
CA PRO A 64 -3.06 8.89 -15.38
C PRO A 64 -1.71 8.44 -15.95
N ALA A 65 -0.60 8.91 -15.36
CA ALA A 65 0.74 8.47 -15.74
C ALA A 65 1.05 7.05 -15.22
N MET A 66 0.60 6.74 -14.01
CA MET A 66 0.83 5.44 -13.37
C MET A 66 -0.04 4.33 -13.96
N GLU A 67 -1.31 4.60 -14.22
CA GLU A 67 -2.27 3.60 -14.72
C GLU A 67 -1.77 2.89 -15.99
N ARG A 68 -1.09 3.62 -16.88
CA ARG A 68 -0.60 3.06 -18.16
C ARG A 68 0.61 2.14 -18.04
N ARG A 69 1.33 2.19 -16.92
CA ARG A 69 2.65 1.54 -16.75
C ARG A 69 2.72 0.66 -15.49
N LEU A 70 1.56 0.43 -14.86
CA LEU A 70 1.49 -0.33 -13.62
C LEU A 70 2.02 -1.77 -13.76
N ASP A 71 1.87 -2.34 -14.95
CA ASP A 71 2.23 -3.75 -15.18
C ASP A 71 3.73 -3.97 -15.42
N ASP A 72 4.46 -2.94 -15.86
CA ASP A 72 5.82 -3.12 -16.39
C ASP A 72 6.88 -2.29 -15.65
N ASP A 73 6.49 -1.27 -14.87
CA ASP A 73 7.44 -0.34 -14.27
C ASP A 73 7.44 -0.40 -12.74
N PRO A 74 8.48 -0.97 -12.12
CA PRO A 74 8.58 -1.08 -10.66
C PRO A 74 8.60 0.28 -9.95
N LYS A 75 9.09 1.36 -10.61
CA LYS A 75 9.07 2.71 -10.04
C LYS A 75 7.65 3.24 -9.95
N VAL A 76 6.82 2.96 -10.94
CA VAL A 76 5.41 3.32 -10.98
C VAL A 76 4.63 2.55 -9.90
N VAL A 77 4.85 1.24 -9.80
CA VAL A 77 4.21 0.42 -8.75
C VAL A 77 4.56 0.97 -7.36
N ARG A 78 5.85 1.27 -7.12
CA ARG A 78 6.31 1.86 -5.85
C ARG A 78 5.66 3.21 -5.56
N ALA A 79 5.57 4.08 -6.56
CA ALA A 79 4.95 5.39 -6.44
C ALA A 79 3.44 5.26 -6.10
N LEU A 80 2.75 4.29 -6.69
CA LEU A 80 1.35 4.01 -6.37
C LEU A 80 1.18 3.48 -4.93
N ILE A 81 2.07 2.59 -4.47
CA ILE A 81 2.07 2.14 -3.06
C ILE A 81 2.23 3.34 -2.11
N LYS A 82 3.17 4.25 -2.38
CA LYS A 82 3.38 5.45 -1.57
C LYS A 82 2.18 6.40 -1.54
N THR A 83 1.36 6.38 -2.58
CA THR A 83 0.16 7.21 -2.71
C THR A 83 -1.15 6.42 -2.60
N VAL A 84 -1.12 5.21 -2.04
CA VAL A 84 -2.27 4.30 -1.99
C VAL A 84 -3.49 4.89 -1.26
N GLN A 85 -3.28 5.79 -0.29
CA GLN A 85 -4.36 6.51 0.39
C GLN A 85 -5.14 7.44 -0.55
N ASN A 86 -4.49 7.96 -1.59
CA ASN A 86 -5.17 8.70 -2.65
C ASN A 86 -6.04 7.76 -3.48
N LEU A 87 -5.51 6.59 -3.85
CA LEU A 87 -6.25 5.56 -4.60
C LEU A 87 -7.51 5.13 -3.85
N TYR A 88 -7.40 4.78 -2.57
CA TYR A 88 -8.55 4.37 -1.75
C TYR A 88 -9.58 5.47 -1.52
N SER A 89 -9.16 6.72 -1.64
CA SER A 89 -10.06 7.89 -1.51
C SER A 89 -10.75 8.27 -2.82
N ASP A 90 -10.34 7.71 -3.96
CA ASP A 90 -10.95 7.91 -5.27
C ASP A 90 -11.52 6.58 -5.78
N LYS A 91 -12.81 6.37 -5.50
CA LYS A 91 -13.49 5.10 -5.85
C LYS A 91 -13.40 4.77 -7.35
N GLU A 92 -13.49 5.79 -8.23
CA GLU A 92 -13.40 5.59 -9.67
C GLU A 92 -12.01 5.10 -10.09
N ALA A 93 -10.95 5.74 -9.60
CA ALA A 93 -9.58 5.33 -9.86
C ALA A 93 -9.31 3.92 -9.31
N TRP A 94 -9.78 3.62 -8.10
CA TRP A 94 -9.63 2.31 -7.49
C TRP A 94 -10.37 1.21 -8.26
N GLN A 95 -11.59 1.50 -8.74
CA GLN A 95 -12.35 0.58 -9.59
C GLN A 95 -11.65 0.31 -10.93
N ARG A 96 -11.04 1.33 -11.55
CA ARG A 96 -10.27 1.18 -12.80
C ARG A 96 -9.08 0.23 -12.65
N LEU A 97 -8.49 0.15 -11.47
CA LEU A 97 -7.41 -0.80 -11.12
C LEU A 97 -7.95 -2.11 -10.51
N GLY A 98 -9.24 -2.44 -10.69
CA GLY A 98 -9.81 -3.70 -10.22
C GLY A 98 -9.84 -3.83 -8.69
N PHE A 99 -9.92 -2.71 -7.96
CA PHE A 99 -9.89 -2.66 -6.49
C PHE A 99 -8.59 -3.21 -5.87
N ILE A 100 -7.49 -3.03 -6.56
CA ILE A 100 -6.18 -3.50 -6.12
C ILE A 100 -5.83 -2.97 -4.72
N THR A 101 -5.29 -3.84 -3.89
CA THR A 101 -4.87 -3.52 -2.52
C THR A 101 -3.39 -3.16 -2.43
N GLU A 102 -3.00 -2.48 -1.34
CA GLU A 102 -1.59 -2.19 -1.06
C GLU A 102 -0.74 -3.47 -1.03
N MET A 103 -1.28 -4.57 -0.47
CA MET A 103 -0.59 -5.86 -0.41
C MET A 103 -0.37 -6.46 -1.80
N GLN A 104 -1.36 -6.37 -2.69
CA GLN A 104 -1.23 -6.83 -4.08
C GLN A 104 -0.24 -5.97 -4.88
N LEU A 105 -0.24 -4.64 -4.67
CA LEU A 105 0.75 -3.75 -5.27
C LEU A 105 2.17 -4.09 -4.79
N THR A 106 2.35 -4.35 -3.49
CA THR A 106 3.65 -4.73 -2.94
C THR A 106 4.11 -6.08 -3.48
N GLN A 107 3.18 -7.04 -3.62
CA GLN A 107 3.45 -8.32 -4.26
C GLN A 107 3.88 -8.14 -5.72
N ARG A 108 3.15 -7.29 -6.48
CA ARG A 108 3.50 -6.97 -7.87
C ARG A 108 4.91 -6.35 -7.97
N LEU A 109 5.26 -5.46 -7.06
CA LEU A 109 6.61 -4.87 -7.03
C LEU A 109 7.69 -5.92 -6.81
N LEU A 110 7.45 -6.90 -5.92
CA LEU A 110 8.38 -8.01 -5.69
C LEU A 110 8.47 -8.98 -6.87
N GLU A 111 7.40 -9.16 -7.64
CA GLU A 111 7.45 -9.94 -8.89
C GLU A 111 8.32 -9.27 -9.96
N LEU A 112 8.24 -7.94 -10.08
CA LEU A 112 9.06 -7.15 -11.01
C LEU A 112 10.51 -6.99 -10.51
N CYS A 113 10.72 -6.88 -9.21
CA CYS A 113 12.01 -6.67 -8.57
C CYS A 113 12.13 -7.49 -7.28
N PRO A 114 12.43 -8.80 -7.34
CA PRO A 114 12.47 -9.69 -6.16
C PRO A 114 13.45 -9.25 -5.07
N GLU A 115 14.53 -8.58 -5.44
CA GLU A 115 15.58 -8.11 -4.52
C GLU A 115 15.36 -6.67 -4.00
N ASP A 116 14.17 -6.10 -4.25
CA ASP A 116 13.84 -4.77 -3.75
C ASP A 116 13.69 -4.77 -2.21
N GLY A 117 14.72 -4.31 -1.51
CA GLY A 117 14.77 -4.30 -0.04
C GLY A 117 13.64 -3.47 0.59
N TRP A 118 13.21 -2.37 -0.04
CA TRP A 118 12.10 -1.57 0.45
C TRP A 118 10.76 -2.34 0.32
N ALA A 119 10.53 -3.01 -0.82
CA ALA A 119 9.32 -3.80 -1.04
C ALA A 119 9.26 -5.00 -0.08
N ARG A 120 10.39 -5.68 0.16
CA ARG A 120 10.49 -6.76 1.16
C ARG A 120 10.12 -6.29 2.56
N GLN A 121 10.66 -5.14 2.99
CA GLN A 121 10.33 -4.54 4.29
C GLN A 121 8.86 -4.11 4.36
N ALA A 122 8.31 -3.50 3.30
CA ALA A 122 6.90 -3.12 3.22
C ALA A 122 5.99 -4.34 3.34
N LYS A 123 6.30 -5.43 2.61
CA LYS A 123 5.56 -6.69 2.67
C LYS A 123 5.62 -7.29 4.07
N ALA A 124 6.81 -7.35 4.69
CA ALA A 124 6.97 -7.84 6.05
C ALA A 124 6.12 -7.03 7.05
N ALA A 125 6.12 -5.70 6.95
CA ALA A 125 5.30 -4.85 7.81
C ALA A 125 3.79 -5.03 7.58
N GLN A 126 3.35 -5.24 6.35
CA GLN A 126 1.96 -5.54 6.02
C GLN A 126 1.52 -6.89 6.60
N LEU A 127 2.32 -7.95 6.40
CA LEU A 127 2.08 -9.28 6.95
C LEU A 127 2.05 -9.24 8.47
N HIS A 128 2.99 -8.54 9.12
CA HIS A 128 3.02 -8.40 10.57
C HIS A 128 1.71 -7.79 11.11
N ARG A 129 1.25 -6.67 10.53
CA ARG A 129 -0.01 -6.04 10.94
C ARG A 129 -1.22 -6.95 10.73
N TRP A 130 -1.27 -7.61 9.58
CA TRP A 130 -2.37 -8.51 9.26
C TRP A 130 -2.40 -9.73 10.20
N LEU A 131 -1.27 -10.39 10.44
CA LEU A 131 -1.17 -11.54 11.34
C LEU A 131 -1.50 -11.16 12.79
N ALA A 132 -1.07 -9.98 13.26
CA ALA A 132 -1.46 -9.48 14.57
C ALA A 132 -2.98 -9.29 14.68
N TYR A 133 -3.63 -8.83 13.59
CA TYR A 133 -5.07 -8.70 13.53
C TYR A 133 -5.79 -10.04 13.60
N THR A 134 -5.30 -11.11 12.95
CA THR A 134 -5.98 -12.41 12.90
C THR A 134 -6.21 -13.03 14.26
N ILE A 135 -5.40 -12.70 15.25
CA ILE A 135 -5.47 -13.28 16.61
C ILE A 135 -5.93 -12.31 17.70
N HIS A 136 -6.32 -11.06 17.34
CA HIS A 136 -6.64 -10.08 18.38
C HIS A 136 -7.92 -10.40 19.17
N GLU A 137 -8.85 -11.17 18.63
CA GLU A 137 -10.08 -11.60 19.31
C GLU A 137 -9.99 -13.01 19.93
N TRP A 138 -8.77 -13.55 20.05
CA TRP A 138 -8.58 -14.80 20.78
C TRP A 138 -9.03 -14.64 22.26
N PRO A 139 -9.79 -15.59 22.86
CA PRO A 139 -10.06 -16.98 22.46
C PRO A 139 -11.32 -17.19 21.57
N GLY A 140 -11.99 -16.15 21.11
CA GLY A 140 -13.17 -16.28 20.26
C GLY A 140 -12.91 -17.03 18.95
N GLY A 141 -11.74 -16.88 18.40
CA GLY A 141 -11.30 -17.56 17.18
C GLY A 141 -10.18 -16.83 16.48
N VAL A 142 -9.74 -17.37 15.35
CA VAL A 142 -8.81 -16.72 14.44
C VAL A 142 -9.61 -16.03 13.35
N LEU A 143 -9.34 -14.76 13.12
CA LEU A 143 -10.10 -13.94 12.17
C LEU A 143 -9.48 -14.00 10.76
N TYR A 144 -10.35 -13.97 9.75
CA TYR A 144 -9.99 -13.69 8.37
C TYR A 144 -10.98 -12.64 7.81
N GLY A 145 -10.48 -11.44 7.53
CA GLY A 145 -11.37 -10.32 7.27
C GLY A 145 -12.21 -9.95 8.51
N ALA A 146 -13.54 -9.94 8.37
CA ALA A 146 -14.47 -9.62 9.45
C ALA A 146 -15.02 -10.86 10.17
N ASP A 147 -14.76 -12.05 9.63
CA ASP A 147 -15.35 -13.30 10.11
C ASP A 147 -14.28 -14.25 10.69
N GLY A 148 -14.71 -15.33 11.33
CA GLY A 148 -13.84 -16.42 11.74
C GLY A 148 -13.27 -17.17 10.53
N ALA A 149 -11.98 -17.49 10.56
CA ALA A 149 -11.29 -18.16 9.47
C ALA A 149 -11.86 -19.57 9.21
N SER A 150 -12.07 -19.92 7.95
CA SER A 150 -12.32 -21.28 7.49
C SER A 150 -11.04 -22.13 7.55
N MET A 151 -11.15 -23.43 7.28
CA MET A 151 -9.98 -24.33 7.23
C MET A 151 -8.93 -23.90 6.21
N SER A 152 -9.36 -23.51 5.00
CA SER A 152 -8.46 -23.04 3.94
C SER A 152 -7.81 -21.70 4.28
N GLU A 153 -8.56 -20.77 4.89
CA GLU A 153 -8.04 -19.48 5.32
C GLU A 153 -7.04 -19.62 6.48
N CYS A 154 -7.20 -20.62 7.35
CA CYS A 154 -6.17 -20.96 8.31
C CYS A 154 -4.86 -21.40 7.63
N ASP A 155 -4.92 -22.12 6.49
CA ASP A 155 -3.72 -22.50 5.75
C ASP A 155 -3.05 -21.29 5.09
N GLU A 156 -3.83 -20.33 4.62
CA GLU A 156 -3.30 -19.05 4.13
C GLU A 156 -2.60 -18.26 5.23
N ILE A 157 -3.19 -18.21 6.44
CA ILE A 157 -2.56 -17.57 7.61
C ILE A 157 -1.23 -18.24 7.95
N LEU A 158 -1.18 -19.59 7.96
CA LEU A 158 0.05 -20.32 8.22
C LEU A 158 1.12 -20.08 7.14
N SER A 159 0.71 -20.01 5.87
CA SER A 159 1.61 -19.65 4.76
C SER A 159 2.18 -18.23 4.91
N ALA A 160 1.36 -17.30 5.34
CA ALA A 160 1.80 -15.92 5.61
C ALA A 160 2.77 -15.82 6.79
N VAL A 161 2.62 -16.68 7.81
CA VAL A 161 3.61 -16.81 8.90
C VAL A 161 4.97 -17.23 8.35
N GLU A 162 5.03 -18.24 7.46
CA GLU A 162 6.28 -18.68 6.84
C GLU A 162 6.87 -17.58 5.95
N GLU A 163 6.04 -16.86 5.20
CA GLU A 163 6.49 -15.75 4.37
C GLU A 163 7.09 -14.62 5.23
N LEU A 164 6.41 -14.24 6.32
CA LEU A 164 6.92 -13.20 7.23
C LEU A 164 8.25 -13.59 7.86
N LEU A 165 8.41 -14.84 8.29
CA LEU A 165 9.68 -15.33 8.85
C LEU A 165 10.83 -15.27 7.84
N ARG A 166 10.55 -15.49 6.54
CA ARG A 166 11.57 -15.36 5.49
C ARG A 166 11.94 -13.90 5.17
N LEU A 167 10.99 -12.98 5.33
CA LEU A 167 11.19 -11.57 5.01
C LEU A 167 11.77 -10.77 6.18
N ASP A 168 11.51 -11.17 7.42
CA ASP A 168 11.94 -10.45 8.63
C ASP A 168 13.34 -10.86 9.06
N GLU A 169 14.35 -10.28 8.41
CA GLU A 169 15.78 -10.46 8.77
C GLU A 169 16.11 -9.97 10.19
N SER A 170 15.27 -9.10 10.76
CA SER A 170 15.50 -8.53 12.09
C SER A 170 15.07 -9.43 13.24
N GLY A 171 14.26 -10.46 12.96
CA GLY A 171 13.69 -11.37 13.96
C GLY A 171 12.60 -10.76 14.85
N ARG A 172 12.17 -9.52 14.59
CA ARG A 172 11.16 -8.82 15.42
C ARG A 172 9.79 -9.49 15.41
N SER A 173 9.48 -10.24 14.36
CA SER A 173 8.19 -10.90 14.19
C SER A 173 8.16 -12.34 14.71
N ILE A 174 9.26 -12.88 15.21
CA ILE A 174 9.36 -14.30 15.64
C ILE A 174 8.30 -14.64 16.69
N ALA A 175 8.20 -13.84 17.74
CA ALA A 175 7.24 -14.09 18.83
C ALA A 175 5.78 -14.04 18.32
N LEU A 176 5.44 -13.06 17.49
CA LEU A 176 4.13 -12.97 16.85
C LEU A 176 3.86 -14.20 15.97
N CYS A 177 4.80 -14.58 15.13
CA CYS A 177 4.67 -15.75 14.24
C CYS A 177 4.43 -17.05 15.00
N GLN A 178 5.12 -17.24 16.13
CA GLN A 178 4.92 -18.40 17.00
C GLN A 178 3.52 -18.41 17.61
N ASP A 179 3.06 -17.28 18.14
CA ASP A 179 1.73 -17.13 18.75
C ASP A 179 0.61 -17.35 17.71
N VAL A 180 0.73 -16.71 16.54
CA VAL A 180 -0.24 -16.90 15.44
C VAL A 180 -0.30 -18.36 15.00
N ARG A 181 0.86 -18.99 14.79
CA ARG A 181 0.94 -20.40 14.37
C ARG A 181 0.24 -21.31 15.38
N GLU A 182 0.55 -21.17 16.68
CA GLU A 182 -0.04 -21.98 17.73
C GLU A 182 -1.56 -21.82 17.79
N LYS A 183 -2.04 -20.58 17.85
CA LYS A 183 -3.47 -20.26 17.91
C LYS A 183 -4.22 -20.73 16.67
N THR A 184 -3.64 -20.57 15.48
CA THR A 184 -4.25 -21.02 14.22
C THR A 184 -4.36 -22.54 14.19
N LEU A 185 -3.35 -23.28 14.60
CA LEU A 185 -3.38 -24.74 14.67
C LEU A 185 -4.40 -25.25 15.70
N GLN A 186 -4.51 -24.61 16.86
CA GLN A 186 -5.54 -24.91 17.85
C GLN A 186 -6.94 -24.66 17.32
N TYR A 187 -7.14 -23.54 16.63
CA TYR A 187 -8.42 -23.19 16.02
C TYR A 187 -8.81 -24.17 14.91
N LYS A 188 -7.88 -24.56 14.02
CA LYS A 188 -8.11 -25.62 13.01
C LYS A 188 -8.59 -26.93 13.63
N LYS A 189 -7.99 -27.37 14.74
CA LYS A 189 -8.43 -28.56 15.45
C LYS A 189 -9.87 -28.43 15.93
N ARG A 190 -10.27 -27.29 16.48
CA ARG A 190 -11.66 -27.02 16.89
C ARG A 190 -12.64 -27.10 15.74
N LEU A 191 -12.31 -26.46 14.60
CA LEU A 191 -13.13 -26.50 13.39
C LEU A 191 -13.34 -27.94 12.89
N ALA A 192 -12.28 -28.74 12.84
CA ALA A 192 -12.37 -30.12 12.43
C ALA A 192 -13.27 -30.98 13.38
N SER A 193 -13.21 -30.72 14.70
CA SER A 193 -14.04 -31.43 15.69
C SER A 193 -15.51 -30.99 15.68
N SER A 194 -15.83 -29.81 15.16
CA SER A 194 -17.21 -29.28 15.08
C SER A 194 -17.92 -29.67 13.78
N ALA A 195 -17.19 -30.22 12.80
CA ALA A 195 -17.72 -30.67 11.51
C ALA A 195 -18.04 -32.18 11.45
N GLY A 196 -17.73 -32.92 12.49
CA GLY A 196 -18.00 -34.37 12.66
C GLY A 196 -19.04 -34.60 13.72
#